data_d44f1accf99998752601d481b56ec6be
#
_entry.id   d44f1accf99998752601d481b56ec6be
#
_cell.length_a   1.000
_cell.length_b   1.000
_cell.length_c   1.000
_cell.angle_alpha   90.00
_cell.angle_beta   90.00
_cell.angle_gamma   90.00
#
_symmetry.space_group_name_H-M   'P 1'
#
loop_
_entity.id
_entity.type
_entity.pdbx_description
1 polymer ?
#
loop_
_entity_poly.entity_id
_entity_poly.type
_entity_poly.pdbx_seq_one_letter_code
_entity_poly.pdbx_strand_id
1 'polypeptide(L)'
;MIEVHDGKIEKFVEQNRIDVVVNAARPSLMGAHSAGSVDYALHKIIDEKEGRSGYFKEKIKEEFEEKVHTKKENVIRCNRGEAVITEEGKLCKYVIHTVGPKSDRRKGRLDGYSSSCVGMLVSCYENVIRLVFEYPEIETIAIPVVSSGKYGFEFEYAFRIGLVTVYNELLKRKSQYRELYREINLKKIYFVVSNDNGNCDRARRVFDEYQTVFQKEHRAVYSKVGQSQKEALKEVNLYDEQRGYFAIAKLTRQLLIILRYFFSLWTLLKDWFGKWDWVVRRQVIEMVAFFKTIVPVLCILWMYKTECTSFANVVLIGILLYDLGDTVTYLIALMFLADVQRPSANVIRSLVMLVINYIEVEMDMAAIYLLANNFTARKMHAVKCAINFIIDPLKTTNIEWMNYVNNGLKFFFLTVALSYFSNHMRMRKFRTV
;
A
#
# COMPACT_ATOMS: atom_id res chain seq x y z
N MET A 1 18.10 4.85 7.83
CA MET A 1 17.30 3.70 8.23
C MET A 1 17.59 2.48 7.35
N ILE A 2 17.44 2.51 6.04
CA ILE A 2 17.86 1.40 5.16
C ILE A 2 19.22 1.75 4.54
N GLU A 3 20.15 0.83 4.60
CA GLU A 3 21.51 0.97 4.04
C GLU A 3 21.89 -0.32 3.30
N VAL A 4 22.70 -0.21 2.24
CA VAL A 4 23.25 -1.35 1.50
C VAL A 4 24.73 -1.49 1.86
N HIS A 5 25.09 -2.65 2.37
CA HIS A 5 26.47 -2.93 2.82
C HIS A 5 27.09 -4.06 2.00
N ASP A 6 28.37 -3.87 1.63
CA ASP A 6 29.16 -4.88 0.94
C ASP A 6 29.76 -5.87 1.94
N GLY A 7 29.64 -7.14 1.68
CA GLY A 7 30.29 -8.17 2.47
C GLY A 7 29.45 -9.42 2.70
N LYS A 8 30.01 -10.35 3.43
CA LYS A 8 29.34 -11.56 3.90
C LYS A 8 28.56 -11.25 5.17
N ILE A 9 27.28 -11.63 5.21
CA ILE A 9 26.38 -11.25 6.29
C ILE A 9 26.83 -11.74 7.66
N GLU A 10 27.38 -12.95 7.74
CA GLU A 10 27.88 -13.53 9.00
C GLU A 10 29.04 -12.68 9.58
N LYS A 11 29.93 -12.21 8.74
CA LYS A 11 31.05 -11.33 9.16
C LYS A 11 30.57 -9.92 9.52
N PHE A 12 29.62 -9.41 8.75
CA PHE A 12 29.03 -8.10 9.03
C PHE A 12 28.35 -8.06 10.40
N VAL A 13 27.55 -9.07 10.73
CA VAL A 13 26.87 -9.19 12.02
C VAL A 13 27.87 -9.27 13.17
N GLU A 14 28.92 -10.08 13.01
CA GLU A 14 29.98 -10.23 14.01
C GLU A 14 30.69 -8.90 14.32
N GLN A 15 31.02 -8.14 13.27
CA GLN A 15 31.81 -6.89 13.40
C GLN A 15 30.96 -5.71 13.91
N ASN A 16 29.68 -5.66 13.62
CA ASN A 16 28.83 -4.48 13.87
C ASN A 16 27.83 -4.64 15.02
N ARG A 17 27.88 -5.74 15.77
CA ARG A 17 26.97 -6.01 16.89
C ARG A 17 25.50 -5.81 16.54
N ILE A 18 25.05 -6.46 15.49
CA ILE A 18 23.67 -6.38 14.99
C ILE A 18 22.76 -7.19 15.92
N ASP A 19 21.58 -6.64 16.27
CA ASP A 19 20.64 -7.32 17.13
C ASP A 19 20.00 -8.54 16.46
N VAL A 20 19.68 -8.44 15.16
CA VAL A 20 18.98 -9.48 14.40
C VAL A 20 19.65 -9.75 13.07
N VAL A 21 19.86 -11.02 12.76
CA VAL A 21 20.24 -11.46 11.42
C VAL A 21 19.13 -12.28 10.78
N VAL A 22 18.85 -12.01 9.50
CA VAL A 22 17.90 -12.82 8.72
C VAL A 22 18.62 -13.97 8.05
N ASN A 23 18.18 -15.19 8.31
CA ASN A 23 18.65 -16.39 7.66
C ASN A 23 17.73 -16.77 6.49
N ALA A 24 18.26 -16.79 5.26
CA ALA A 24 17.58 -17.32 4.09
C ALA A 24 17.61 -18.86 4.14
N ALA A 25 16.72 -19.43 4.91
CA ALA A 25 16.74 -20.81 5.38
C ALA A 25 16.06 -21.81 4.41
N ARG A 26 16.22 -23.09 4.73
CA ARG A 26 15.44 -24.20 4.17
C ARG A 26 14.23 -24.47 5.07
N PRO A 27 13.17 -25.11 4.56
CA PRO A 27 11.97 -25.41 5.36
C PRO A 27 12.22 -26.16 6.66
N SER A 28 13.24 -27.00 6.69
CA SER A 28 13.61 -27.76 7.90
C SER A 28 14.37 -26.95 8.95
N LEU A 29 14.91 -25.80 8.61
CA LEU A 29 15.80 -24.94 9.41
C LEU A 29 17.10 -25.62 9.88
N MET A 30 17.43 -26.79 9.35
CA MET A 30 18.61 -27.58 9.77
C MET A 30 19.91 -27.21 9.04
N GLY A 31 20.00 -26.00 8.52
CA GLY A 31 21.16 -25.51 7.78
C GLY A 31 21.31 -26.13 6.38
N ALA A 32 21.98 -25.45 5.49
CA ALA A 32 22.28 -25.96 4.15
C ALA A 32 23.55 -26.82 4.17
N HIS A 33 23.60 -27.83 3.29
CA HIS A 33 24.79 -28.70 3.17
C HIS A 33 25.91 -28.08 2.36
N SER A 34 25.64 -27.01 1.59
CA SER A 34 26.65 -26.45 0.68
C SER A 34 27.27 -25.19 1.25
N ALA A 35 28.57 -25.17 1.29
CA ALA A 35 29.38 -23.98 1.48
C ALA A 35 28.94 -22.86 0.49
N GLY A 36 28.92 -21.63 0.93
CA GLY A 36 28.53 -20.47 0.10
C GLY A 36 27.08 -20.04 0.17
N SER A 37 26.23 -20.70 0.98
CA SER A 37 24.89 -20.18 1.30
C SER A 37 24.90 -19.44 2.65
N VAL A 38 24.07 -18.41 2.77
CA VAL A 38 23.87 -17.68 4.04
C VAL A 38 23.49 -18.64 5.17
N ASP A 39 22.58 -19.59 4.90
CA ASP A 39 22.13 -20.60 5.85
C ASP A 39 23.28 -21.47 6.38
N TYR A 40 24.22 -21.91 5.52
CA TYR A 40 25.41 -22.64 5.94
C TYR A 40 26.36 -21.78 6.77
N ALA A 41 26.62 -20.57 6.31
CA ALA A 41 27.57 -19.66 6.94
C ALA A 41 27.12 -19.23 8.35
N LEU A 42 25.83 -18.94 8.52
CA LEU A 42 25.27 -18.59 9.83
C LEU A 42 25.32 -19.75 10.81
N HIS A 43 24.91 -20.96 10.40
CA HIS A 43 25.01 -22.15 11.25
C HIS A 43 26.46 -22.40 11.69
N LYS A 44 27.41 -22.26 10.76
CA LYS A 44 28.83 -22.49 11.04
C LYS A 44 29.36 -21.48 12.06
N ILE A 45 29.14 -20.18 11.86
CA ILE A 45 29.68 -19.15 12.76
C ILE A 45 29.04 -19.19 14.15
N ILE A 46 27.76 -19.54 14.24
CA ILE A 46 27.08 -19.70 15.54
C ILE A 46 27.68 -20.91 16.30
N ASP A 47 27.84 -22.05 15.63
CA ASP A 47 28.47 -23.23 16.22
C ASP A 47 29.92 -22.93 16.67
N GLU A 48 30.68 -22.18 15.87
CA GLU A 48 32.05 -21.75 16.21
C GLU A 48 32.09 -20.84 17.45
N LYS A 49 31.15 -19.88 17.54
CA LYS A 49 31.04 -18.97 18.71
C LYS A 49 30.63 -19.70 19.99
N GLU A 50 29.79 -20.70 19.86
CA GLU A 50 29.38 -21.54 20.99
C GLU A 50 30.44 -22.62 21.36
N GLY A 51 31.43 -22.85 20.48
CA GLY A 51 32.49 -23.85 20.68
C GLY A 51 31.96 -25.30 20.54
N ARG A 52 30.79 -25.51 19.94
CA ARG A 52 30.13 -26.80 19.83
C ARG A 52 29.48 -26.97 18.44
N SER A 53 29.98 -27.94 17.69
CA SER A 53 29.40 -28.28 16.39
C SER A 53 27.98 -28.83 16.54
N GLY A 54 27.06 -28.33 15.73
CA GLY A 54 25.65 -28.71 15.73
C GLY A 54 24.79 -28.04 16.82
N TYR A 55 25.37 -27.16 17.62
CA TYR A 55 24.66 -26.45 18.69
C TYR A 55 23.39 -25.75 18.17
N PHE A 56 23.53 -24.98 17.10
CA PHE A 56 22.38 -24.21 16.60
C PHE A 56 21.26 -25.11 16.06
N LYS A 57 21.60 -26.27 15.48
CA LYS A 57 20.61 -27.25 15.06
C LYS A 57 19.83 -27.88 16.21
N GLU A 58 20.53 -28.15 17.32
CA GLU A 58 19.89 -28.70 18.53
C GLU A 58 18.94 -27.67 19.13
N LYS A 59 19.38 -26.42 19.28
CA LYS A 59 18.58 -25.33 19.80
C LYS A 59 17.30 -25.11 18.94
N ILE A 60 17.41 -25.13 17.62
CA ILE A 60 16.24 -25.04 16.72
C ILE A 60 15.30 -26.22 16.90
N LYS A 61 15.83 -27.44 17.12
CA LYS A 61 14.97 -28.59 17.38
C LYS A 61 14.21 -28.47 18.71
N GLU A 62 14.88 -28.06 19.76
CA GLU A 62 14.26 -27.86 21.08
C GLU A 62 13.13 -26.84 21.01
N GLU A 63 13.33 -25.72 20.30
CA GLU A 63 12.36 -24.64 20.20
C GLU A 63 11.14 -25.00 19.33
N PHE A 64 11.28 -25.88 18.34
CA PHE A 64 10.23 -26.25 17.39
C PHE A 64 9.73 -27.68 17.47
N GLU A 65 10.22 -28.48 18.42
CA GLU A 65 9.81 -29.89 18.55
C GLU A 65 8.34 -30.09 18.89
N GLU A 66 7.74 -29.19 19.63
CA GLU A 66 6.33 -29.29 20.05
C GLU A 66 5.31 -29.05 18.91
N LYS A 67 5.72 -28.56 17.76
CA LYS A 67 4.77 -28.11 16.71
C LYS A 67 4.57 -29.09 15.56
N VAL A 68 5.36 -30.15 15.42
CA VAL A 68 5.30 -30.98 14.19
C VAL A 68 5.39 -32.48 14.48
N HIS A 69 4.24 -33.12 14.69
CA HIS A 69 4.13 -34.58 14.66
C HIS A 69 4.05 -35.12 13.23
N THR A 70 5.15 -35.16 12.51
CA THR A 70 5.23 -35.90 11.25
C THR A 70 6.28 -37.00 11.31
N LYS A 71 5.85 -38.20 11.01
CA LYS A 71 6.66 -39.43 11.06
C LYS A 71 7.68 -39.58 9.93
N LYS A 72 8.09 -38.52 9.22
CA LYS A 72 9.03 -38.60 8.11
C LYS A 72 10.20 -37.63 8.27
N GLU A 73 11.37 -38.03 7.80
CA GLU A 73 12.69 -37.36 7.88
C GLU A 73 12.79 -35.88 7.44
N ASN A 74 11.75 -35.28 6.85
CA ASN A 74 11.69 -33.91 6.39
C ASN A 74 10.66 -33.11 7.22
N VAL A 75 10.96 -32.85 8.47
CA VAL A 75 10.15 -31.96 9.31
C VAL A 75 10.21 -30.54 8.76
N ILE A 76 9.05 -29.98 8.40
CA ILE A 76 8.92 -28.59 7.99
C ILE A 76 8.67 -27.75 9.25
N ARG A 77 9.61 -26.85 9.60
CA ARG A 77 9.51 -25.91 10.73
C ARG A 77 9.09 -24.52 10.31
N CYS A 78 9.36 -24.16 9.05
CA CYS A 78 8.94 -22.90 8.46
C CYS A 78 8.51 -23.13 7.02
N ASN A 79 7.30 -22.73 6.64
CA ASN A 79 6.80 -22.85 5.28
C ASN A 79 7.40 -21.76 4.37
N ARG A 80 7.30 -21.96 3.05
CA ARG A 80 7.74 -20.93 2.09
C ARG A 80 6.86 -19.70 2.20
N GLY A 81 7.48 -18.55 2.22
CA GLY A 81 6.81 -17.27 2.43
C GLY A 81 6.64 -16.88 3.89
N GLU A 82 6.90 -17.80 4.83
CA GLU A 82 6.83 -17.53 6.27
C GLU A 82 8.19 -17.13 6.86
N ALA A 83 8.15 -16.62 8.09
CA ALA A 83 9.32 -16.36 8.91
C ALA A 83 9.05 -16.74 10.36
N VAL A 84 10.07 -17.26 11.03
CA VAL A 84 10.09 -17.58 12.46
C VAL A 84 11.36 -17.00 13.10
N ILE A 85 11.32 -16.72 14.38
CA ILE A 85 12.44 -16.13 15.12
C ILE A 85 12.95 -17.12 16.17
N THR A 86 14.27 -17.17 16.35
CA THR A 86 14.94 -17.93 17.41
C THR A 86 15.88 -17.01 18.17
N GLU A 87 16.02 -17.22 19.46
CA GLU A 87 17.07 -16.57 20.24
C GLU A 87 18.43 -17.22 19.93
N GLU A 88 19.49 -16.42 19.85
CA GLU A 88 20.82 -16.96 19.62
C GLU A 88 21.76 -16.62 20.78
N GLY A 89 22.06 -15.36 21.03
CA GLY A 89 22.75 -14.90 22.25
C GLY A 89 24.17 -14.42 22.05
N LYS A 90 25.08 -15.16 21.37
CA LYS A 90 26.50 -14.77 21.26
C LYS A 90 26.85 -14.00 19.99
N LEU A 91 26.30 -14.38 18.86
CA LEU A 91 26.51 -13.67 17.60
C LEU A 91 25.59 -12.45 17.50
N CYS A 92 24.33 -12.62 17.83
CA CYS A 92 23.29 -11.61 17.83
C CYS A 92 22.19 -11.99 18.86
N LYS A 93 21.23 -11.12 19.11
CA LYS A 93 20.12 -11.44 20.02
C LYS A 93 19.20 -12.50 19.40
N TYR A 94 18.85 -12.30 18.14
CA TYR A 94 17.86 -13.13 17.44
C TYR A 94 18.32 -13.48 16.02
N VAL A 95 17.91 -14.68 15.57
CA VAL A 95 17.96 -15.09 14.17
C VAL A 95 16.54 -15.22 13.65
N ILE A 96 16.19 -14.47 12.61
CA ILE A 96 14.91 -14.62 11.91
C ILE A 96 15.14 -15.53 10.70
N HIS A 97 14.55 -16.72 10.74
CA HIS A 97 14.58 -17.65 9.61
C HIS A 97 13.42 -17.37 8.68
N THR A 98 13.69 -17.17 7.40
CA THR A 98 12.65 -17.06 6.37
C THR A 98 12.95 -18.01 5.21
N VAL A 99 11.91 -18.61 4.66
CA VAL A 99 12.05 -19.62 3.59
C VAL A 99 11.48 -19.05 2.29
N GLY A 100 12.38 -18.60 1.43
CA GLY A 100 12.00 -18.06 0.13
C GLY A 100 11.48 -19.13 -0.85
N PRO A 101 10.77 -18.72 -1.90
CA PRO A 101 10.37 -19.59 -2.99
C PRO A 101 11.55 -19.98 -3.88
N LYS A 102 11.45 -21.13 -4.55
CA LYS A 102 12.32 -21.47 -5.68
C LYS A 102 11.80 -20.75 -6.92
N SER A 103 12.72 -20.26 -7.74
CA SER A 103 12.38 -19.65 -9.02
C SER A 103 11.58 -20.62 -9.90
N ASP A 104 10.47 -20.14 -10.43
CA ASP A 104 9.66 -20.82 -11.43
C ASP A 104 9.80 -20.21 -12.83
N ARG A 105 10.84 -19.38 -13.02
CA ARG A 105 11.15 -18.74 -14.29
C ARG A 105 11.36 -19.80 -15.39
N ARG A 106 10.47 -19.81 -16.38
CA ARG A 106 10.60 -20.66 -17.55
C ARG A 106 11.36 -19.93 -18.65
N LYS A 107 12.32 -20.61 -19.28
CA LYS A 107 13.01 -20.09 -20.46
C LYS A 107 11.98 -19.76 -21.55
N GLY A 108 11.99 -18.52 -22.05
CA GLY A 108 11.10 -18.07 -23.13
C GLY A 108 9.80 -17.40 -22.68
N ARG A 109 9.55 -17.22 -21.39
CA ARG A 109 8.42 -16.44 -20.89
C ARG A 109 8.82 -14.96 -20.74
N LEU A 110 8.08 -14.07 -21.40
CA LEU A 110 8.30 -12.62 -21.31
C LEU A 110 8.04 -12.07 -19.89
N ASP A 111 7.14 -12.70 -19.14
CA ASP A 111 6.67 -12.23 -17.82
C ASP A 111 7.51 -12.70 -16.62
N GLY A 112 8.62 -13.41 -16.84
CA GLY A 112 9.55 -13.81 -15.78
C GLY A 112 8.95 -14.84 -14.80
N TYR A 113 8.54 -14.40 -13.63
CA TYR A 113 8.09 -15.25 -12.51
C TYR A 113 6.57 -15.27 -12.38
N SER A 114 5.99 -16.36 -11.85
CA SER A 114 4.55 -16.37 -11.52
C SER A 114 4.22 -15.42 -10.38
N SER A 115 2.99 -14.90 -10.39
CA SER A 115 2.50 -14.03 -9.33
C SER A 115 2.53 -14.71 -7.94
N SER A 116 2.31 -16.02 -7.89
CA SER A 116 2.40 -16.81 -6.66
C SER A 116 3.83 -16.87 -6.13
N CYS A 117 4.82 -17.08 -7.02
CA CYS A 117 6.22 -17.14 -6.64
C CYS A 117 6.72 -15.78 -6.14
N VAL A 118 6.37 -14.69 -6.83
CA VAL A 118 6.67 -13.33 -6.37
C VAL A 118 5.97 -13.01 -5.06
N GLY A 119 4.69 -13.39 -4.91
CA GLY A 119 3.92 -13.20 -3.69
C GLY A 119 4.55 -13.89 -2.47
N MET A 120 5.06 -15.12 -2.63
CA MET A 120 5.79 -15.79 -1.56
C MET A 120 7.09 -15.07 -1.17
N LEU A 121 7.84 -14.55 -2.15
CA LEU A 121 9.07 -13.78 -1.84
C LEU A 121 8.75 -12.48 -1.10
N VAL A 122 7.68 -11.81 -1.50
CA VAL A 122 7.15 -10.63 -0.79
C VAL A 122 6.80 -10.99 0.66
N SER A 123 6.01 -12.07 0.87
CA SER A 123 5.60 -12.51 2.21
C SER A 123 6.77 -12.81 3.13
N CYS A 124 7.91 -13.29 2.60
CA CYS A 124 9.13 -13.46 3.39
C CYS A 124 9.56 -12.14 4.08
N TYR A 125 9.68 -11.07 3.30
CA TYR A 125 10.11 -9.78 3.84
C TYR A 125 9.04 -9.11 4.72
N GLU A 126 7.74 -9.28 4.39
CA GLU A 126 6.65 -8.82 5.25
C GLU A 126 6.70 -9.47 6.63
N ASN A 127 6.85 -10.80 6.67
CA ASN A 127 6.91 -11.55 7.91
C ASN A 127 8.17 -11.22 8.71
N VAL A 128 9.32 -11.03 8.05
CA VAL A 128 10.56 -10.59 8.71
C VAL A 128 10.34 -9.25 9.42
N ILE A 129 9.81 -8.24 8.72
CA ILE A 129 9.58 -6.92 9.32
C ILE A 129 8.49 -6.99 10.39
N ARG A 130 7.45 -7.82 10.22
CA ARG A 130 6.43 -8.06 11.25
C ARG A 130 7.05 -8.54 12.56
N LEU A 131 7.91 -9.56 12.49
CA LEU A 131 8.58 -10.11 13.66
C LEU A 131 9.48 -9.07 14.36
N VAL A 132 10.24 -8.28 13.58
CA VAL A 132 11.07 -7.20 14.16
C VAL A 132 10.24 -6.21 14.98
N PHE A 133 9.01 -5.91 14.57
CA PHE A 133 8.13 -5.00 15.31
C PHE A 133 7.43 -5.67 16.51
N GLU A 134 7.42 -6.99 16.61
CA GLU A 134 6.91 -7.72 17.77
C GLU A 134 7.90 -7.73 18.95
N TYR A 135 9.19 -7.43 18.68
CA TYR A 135 10.27 -7.40 19.67
C TYR A 135 10.84 -5.97 19.78
N PRO A 136 10.35 -5.17 20.74
CA PRO A 136 10.67 -3.74 20.85
C PRO A 136 12.15 -3.45 21.18
N GLU A 137 12.91 -4.42 21.68
CA GLU A 137 14.33 -4.31 21.98
C GLU A 137 15.24 -4.41 20.74
N ILE A 138 14.67 -4.65 19.55
CA ILE A 138 15.43 -4.74 18.29
C ILE A 138 15.65 -3.32 17.74
N GLU A 139 16.92 -2.92 17.67
CA GLU A 139 17.32 -1.65 17.08
C GLU A 139 17.92 -1.79 15.67
N THR A 140 18.56 -2.93 15.40
CA THR A 140 19.31 -3.18 14.17
C THR A 140 19.04 -4.55 13.58
N ILE A 141 18.92 -4.62 12.25
CA ILE A 141 18.70 -5.87 11.52
C ILE A 141 19.56 -5.95 10.26
N ALA A 142 20.15 -7.13 10.00
CA ALA A 142 20.84 -7.45 8.76
C ALA A 142 20.03 -8.44 7.93
N ILE A 143 19.77 -8.11 6.67
CA ILE A 143 18.90 -8.86 5.76
C ILE A 143 19.71 -9.25 4.50
N PRO A 144 19.75 -10.55 4.11
CA PRO A 144 20.32 -10.98 2.83
C PRO A 144 19.29 -10.82 1.71
N VAL A 145 19.71 -10.93 0.46
CA VAL A 145 18.77 -10.99 -0.67
C VAL A 145 18.21 -12.40 -0.76
N VAL A 146 16.98 -12.56 -0.27
CA VAL A 146 16.32 -13.87 -0.17
C VAL A 146 16.06 -14.45 -1.57
N SER A 147 16.25 -15.75 -1.75
CA SER A 147 16.05 -16.52 -2.99
C SER A 147 16.99 -16.21 -4.16
N SER A 148 17.89 -15.23 -4.06
CA SER A 148 18.81 -14.86 -5.15
C SER A 148 19.98 -15.84 -5.38
N GLY A 149 20.24 -16.72 -4.44
CA GLY A 149 21.27 -17.77 -4.57
C GLY A 149 20.71 -19.05 -5.19
N LYS A 150 20.79 -20.17 -4.48
CA LYS A 150 20.38 -21.50 -4.95
C LYS A 150 18.92 -21.63 -5.37
N TYR A 151 18.05 -20.75 -4.91
CA TYR A 151 16.65 -20.75 -5.30
C TYR A 151 16.40 -20.04 -6.64
N GLY A 152 17.45 -19.44 -7.27
CA GLY A 152 17.49 -19.09 -8.69
C GLY A 152 16.70 -17.87 -9.10
N PHE A 153 16.30 -17.00 -8.16
CA PHE A 153 15.82 -15.67 -8.56
C PHE A 153 16.98 -14.84 -9.11
N GLU A 154 16.71 -14.07 -10.14
CA GLU A 154 17.66 -13.06 -10.59
C GLU A 154 17.93 -12.07 -9.45
N PHE A 155 19.20 -11.78 -9.20
CA PHE A 155 19.63 -11.01 -8.05
C PHE A 155 18.97 -9.63 -7.97
N GLU A 156 19.04 -8.86 -9.06
CA GLU A 156 18.51 -7.50 -9.10
C GLU A 156 16.98 -7.46 -8.87
N TYR A 157 16.28 -8.41 -9.50
CA TYR A 157 14.82 -8.54 -9.33
C TYR A 157 14.43 -8.92 -7.89
N ALA A 158 15.15 -9.89 -7.31
CA ALA A 158 14.93 -10.28 -5.91
C ALA A 158 15.25 -9.14 -4.93
N PHE A 159 16.32 -8.38 -5.19
CA PHE A 159 16.69 -7.23 -4.38
C PHE A 159 15.65 -6.11 -4.47
N ARG A 160 15.14 -5.80 -5.68
CA ARG A 160 14.05 -4.83 -5.88
C ARG A 160 12.80 -5.21 -5.08
N ILE A 161 12.38 -6.47 -5.14
CA ILE A 161 11.25 -6.97 -4.35
C ILE A 161 11.52 -6.77 -2.86
N GLY A 162 12.68 -7.20 -2.37
CA GLY A 162 13.03 -7.08 -0.96
C GLY A 162 13.06 -5.64 -0.47
N LEU A 163 13.72 -4.76 -1.21
CA LEU A 163 13.86 -3.34 -0.86
C LEU A 163 12.50 -2.65 -0.78
N VAL A 164 11.66 -2.82 -1.82
CA VAL A 164 10.33 -2.20 -1.90
C VAL A 164 9.40 -2.74 -0.81
N THR A 165 9.45 -4.06 -0.56
CA THR A 165 8.62 -4.70 0.46
C THR A 165 9.00 -4.22 1.87
N VAL A 166 10.29 -4.24 2.21
CA VAL A 166 10.79 -3.77 3.51
C VAL A 166 10.38 -2.31 3.72
N TYR A 167 10.55 -1.46 2.72
CA TYR A 167 10.17 -0.06 2.82
C TYR A 167 8.67 0.14 3.05
N ASN A 168 7.84 -0.57 2.28
CA ASN A 168 6.37 -0.49 2.43
C ASN A 168 5.88 -1.00 3.79
N GLU A 169 6.45 -2.12 4.28
CA GLU A 169 6.11 -2.63 5.62
C GLU A 169 6.57 -1.68 6.73
N LEU A 170 7.72 -1.04 6.60
CA LEU A 170 8.15 0.00 7.53
C LEU A 170 7.17 1.17 7.60
N LEU A 171 6.75 1.69 6.47
CA LEU A 171 5.76 2.78 6.42
C LEU A 171 4.45 2.38 7.07
N LYS A 172 3.97 1.17 6.77
CA LYS A 172 2.76 0.61 7.34
C LYS A 172 2.86 0.49 8.86
N ARG A 173 3.93 -0.14 9.36
CA ARG A 173 4.13 -0.37 10.79
C ARG A 173 4.33 0.93 11.55
N LYS A 174 5.13 1.85 11.02
CA LYS A 174 5.30 3.18 11.63
C LYS A 174 3.99 3.94 11.74
N SER A 175 3.12 3.86 10.74
CA SER A 175 1.79 4.46 10.80
C SER A 175 0.95 3.82 11.91
N GLN A 176 0.92 2.48 11.98
CA GLN A 176 0.16 1.75 12.99
C GLN A 176 0.66 2.01 14.42
N TYR A 177 1.98 2.03 14.64
CA TYR A 177 2.58 2.26 15.95
C TYR A 177 2.37 3.70 16.42
N ARG A 178 2.42 4.67 15.51
CA ARG A 178 2.10 6.07 15.83
C ARG A 178 0.64 6.22 16.28
N GLU A 179 -0.30 5.53 15.65
CA GLU A 179 -1.70 5.50 16.05
C GLU A 179 -1.91 4.88 17.44
N LEU A 180 -1.05 3.93 17.83
CA LEU A 180 -1.09 3.25 19.13
C LEU A 180 -0.20 3.90 20.19
N TYR A 181 0.43 5.05 19.90
CA TYR A 181 1.40 5.73 20.78
C TYR A 181 2.54 4.84 21.27
N ARG A 182 2.95 3.84 20.45
CA ARG A 182 4.07 2.96 20.74
C ARG A 182 5.36 3.51 20.15
N GLU A 183 6.46 3.43 20.90
CA GLU A 183 7.78 3.78 20.41
C GLU A 183 8.32 2.73 19.47
N ILE A 184 9.03 3.18 18.44
CA ILE A 184 9.70 2.32 17.47
C ILE A 184 11.20 2.46 17.69
N ASN A 185 11.80 1.40 18.21
CA ASN A 185 13.24 1.39 18.51
C ASN A 185 14.10 1.02 17.31
N LEU A 186 13.53 0.45 16.25
CA LEU A 186 14.27 0.07 15.05
C LEU A 186 14.91 1.29 14.37
N LYS A 187 16.25 1.35 14.44
CA LYS A 187 17.08 2.45 13.94
C LYS A 187 17.60 2.18 12.54
N LYS A 188 18.12 0.96 12.30
CA LYS A 188 18.81 0.64 11.06
C LYS A 188 18.47 -0.74 10.51
N ILE A 189 18.33 -0.79 9.19
CA ILE A 189 18.16 -2.00 8.40
C ILE A 189 19.29 -2.06 7.39
N TYR A 190 20.06 -3.13 7.41
CA TYR A 190 21.15 -3.35 6.51
C TYR A 190 20.81 -4.46 5.51
N PHE A 191 20.79 -4.13 4.23
CA PHE A 191 20.88 -5.15 3.20
C PHE A 191 22.35 -5.50 2.98
N VAL A 192 22.74 -6.69 3.42
CA VAL A 192 24.14 -7.14 3.28
C VAL A 192 24.28 -8.01 2.06
N VAL A 193 25.09 -7.56 1.12
CA VAL A 193 25.24 -8.16 -0.21
C VAL A 193 26.71 -8.48 -0.46
N SER A 194 27.02 -9.75 -0.69
CA SER A 194 28.36 -10.14 -1.14
C SER A 194 28.61 -9.63 -2.58
N ASN A 195 29.78 -9.03 -2.80
CA ASN A 195 30.13 -8.47 -4.12
C ASN A 195 30.50 -9.54 -5.18
N ASP A 196 30.18 -10.79 -4.92
CA ASP A 196 30.32 -11.85 -5.92
C ASP A 196 29.55 -11.46 -7.19
N ASN A 197 30.22 -11.45 -8.33
CA ASN A 197 29.66 -11.05 -9.64
C ASN A 197 29.14 -9.59 -9.72
N GLY A 198 29.67 -8.65 -8.94
CA GLY A 198 29.25 -7.25 -8.95
C GLY A 198 27.83 -7.01 -8.38
N ASN A 199 27.36 -7.91 -7.53
CA ASN A 199 26.03 -7.83 -6.96
C ASN A 199 25.86 -6.61 -6.04
N CYS A 200 26.89 -6.23 -5.30
CA CYS A 200 26.80 -5.05 -4.44
C CYS A 200 26.63 -3.76 -5.24
N ASP A 201 27.35 -3.61 -6.35
CA ASP A 201 27.21 -2.44 -7.22
C ASP A 201 25.85 -2.39 -7.89
N ARG A 202 25.29 -3.55 -8.26
CA ARG A 202 23.91 -3.63 -8.76
C ARG A 202 22.90 -3.25 -7.69
N ALA A 203 23.08 -3.74 -6.47
CA ALA A 203 22.21 -3.39 -5.35
C ALA A 203 22.25 -1.90 -5.04
N ARG A 204 23.45 -1.28 -5.03
CA ARG A 204 23.61 0.17 -4.82
C ARG A 204 22.91 0.99 -5.90
N ARG A 205 23.08 0.65 -7.18
CA ARG A 205 22.35 1.33 -8.27
C ARG A 205 20.84 1.28 -8.09
N VAL A 206 20.31 0.10 -7.80
CA VAL A 206 18.87 -0.06 -7.51
C VAL A 206 18.46 0.74 -6.29
N PHE A 207 19.26 0.72 -5.22
CA PHE A 207 18.99 1.48 -4.01
C PHE A 207 18.96 2.99 -4.27
N ASP A 208 19.91 3.52 -5.05
CA ASP A 208 19.97 4.94 -5.40
C ASP A 208 18.76 5.37 -6.26
N GLU A 209 18.30 4.52 -7.19
CA GLU A 209 17.08 4.76 -7.94
C GLU A 209 15.87 4.92 -7.00
N TYR A 210 15.76 4.06 -6.00
CA TYR A 210 14.65 4.09 -5.04
C TYR A 210 14.83 5.11 -3.92
N GLN A 211 16.06 5.47 -3.56
CA GLN A 211 16.33 6.44 -2.51
C GLN A 211 15.66 7.78 -2.81
N THR A 212 15.69 8.23 -4.06
CA THR A 212 14.99 9.45 -4.49
C THR A 212 13.48 9.34 -4.32
N VAL A 213 12.90 8.16 -4.57
CA VAL A 213 11.48 7.88 -4.37
C VAL A 213 11.14 7.83 -2.88
N PHE A 214 11.96 7.13 -2.08
CA PHE A 214 11.77 7.02 -0.63
C PHE A 214 11.94 8.36 0.09
N GLN A 215 12.91 9.18 -0.32
CA GLN A 215 13.08 10.53 0.22
C GLN A 215 11.95 11.47 -0.18
N LYS A 216 11.44 11.35 -1.41
CA LYS A 216 10.26 12.09 -1.85
C LYS A 216 9.02 11.72 -1.04
N GLU A 217 8.90 10.46 -0.62
CA GLU A 217 7.79 10.01 0.21
C GLU A 217 7.88 10.47 1.65
N HIS A 218 9.07 10.59 2.21
CA HIS A 218 9.28 11.22 3.51
C HIS A 218 9.10 12.74 3.48
N ARG A 219 9.45 13.35 2.36
CA ARG A 219 9.18 14.76 2.08
C ARG A 219 7.88 14.94 1.32
N ALA A 220 6.98 13.99 1.28
CA ALA A 220 5.79 13.98 0.42
C ALA A 220 4.92 15.24 0.49
N VAL A 221 5.57 16.26 0.55
CA VAL A 221 5.19 17.61 0.55
C VAL A 221 5.48 18.08 -0.86
N TYR A 222 4.47 18.04 -1.66
CA TYR A 222 4.57 18.61 -2.99
C TYR A 222 4.90 20.08 -2.82
N SER A 223 6.11 20.48 -3.22
CA SER A 223 6.58 21.85 -3.09
C SER A 223 5.78 22.85 -3.95
N LYS A 224 5.07 22.32 -4.95
CA LYS A 224 4.24 23.11 -5.89
C LYS A 224 2.83 22.54 -5.96
N VAL A 225 1.85 23.42 -6.00
CA VAL A 225 0.45 23.08 -6.23
C VAL A 225 0.30 22.37 -7.57
N GLY A 226 -0.44 21.27 -7.60
CA GLY A 226 -0.64 20.43 -8.80
C GLY A 226 0.51 19.47 -9.13
N GLN A 227 1.58 19.45 -8.35
CA GLN A 227 2.69 18.50 -8.53
C GLN A 227 2.23 17.05 -8.31
N SER A 228 1.32 16.81 -7.37
CA SER A 228 0.77 15.48 -7.09
C SER A 228 0.13 14.82 -8.31
N GLN A 229 -0.56 15.61 -9.15
CA GLN A 229 -1.23 15.10 -10.36
C GLN A 229 -0.24 14.82 -11.49
N LYS A 230 0.77 15.68 -11.66
CA LYS A 230 1.85 15.45 -12.63
C LYS A 230 2.65 14.20 -12.30
N GLU A 231 2.92 13.97 -11.01
CA GLU A 231 3.62 12.77 -10.56
C GLU A 231 2.75 11.52 -10.74
N ALA A 232 1.44 11.59 -10.44
CA ALA A 232 0.51 10.49 -10.69
C ALA A 232 0.45 10.11 -12.18
N LEU A 233 0.44 11.09 -13.09
CA LEU A 233 0.46 10.82 -14.53
C LEU A 233 1.76 10.13 -14.96
N LYS A 234 2.91 10.59 -14.46
CA LYS A 234 4.20 9.96 -14.74
C LYS A 234 4.25 8.52 -14.22
N GLU A 235 3.77 8.30 -13.00
CA GLU A 235 3.75 6.97 -12.39
C GLU A 235 2.86 6.00 -13.16
N VAL A 236 1.66 6.45 -13.60
CA VAL A 236 0.77 5.61 -14.41
C VAL A 236 1.40 5.27 -15.75
N ASN A 237 2.01 6.25 -16.43
CA ASN A 237 2.68 6.00 -17.71
C ASN A 237 3.83 5.00 -17.56
N LEU A 238 4.69 5.18 -16.56
CA LEU A 238 5.80 4.28 -16.30
C LEU A 238 5.30 2.87 -15.96
N TYR A 239 4.28 2.75 -15.13
CA TYR A 239 3.68 1.48 -14.76
C TYR A 239 3.07 0.77 -15.97
N ASP A 240 2.33 1.49 -16.80
CA ASP A 240 1.66 0.94 -17.98
C ASP A 240 2.68 0.46 -19.03
N GLU A 241 3.80 1.19 -19.20
CA GLU A 241 4.90 0.76 -20.07
C GLU A 241 5.55 -0.51 -19.57
N GLN A 242 5.82 -0.63 -18.28
CA GLN A 242 6.43 -1.81 -17.69
C GLN A 242 5.53 -3.05 -17.72
N ARG A 243 4.22 -2.87 -17.63
CA ARG A 243 3.22 -3.95 -17.60
C ARG A 243 2.69 -4.33 -18.98
N GLY A 244 3.03 -3.56 -20.03
CA GLY A 244 2.56 -3.83 -21.39
C GLY A 244 1.04 -3.68 -21.53
N TYR A 245 0.43 -2.72 -20.82
CA TYR A 245 -0.99 -2.44 -20.98
C TYR A 245 -1.30 -2.00 -22.42
N PHE A 246 -2.34 -2.62 -23.01
CA PHE A 246 -2.79 -2.33 -24.37
C PHE A 246 -3.35 -0.90 -24.50
N ALA A 247 -3.34 -0.39 -25.73
CA ALA A 247 -3.67 0.99 -26.07
C ALA A 247 -4.97 1.50 -25.42
N ILE A 248 -6.04 0.70 -25.41
CA ILE A 248 -7.35 1.08 -24.84
C ILE A 248 -7.26 1.27 -23.32
N ALA A 249 -6.66 0.31 -22.61
CA ALA A 249 -6.51 0.41 -21.16
C ALA A 249 -5.62 1.59 -20.77
N LYS A 250 -4.50 1.80 -21.46
CA LYS A 250 -3.62 2.94 -21.25
C LYS A 250 -4.34 4.27 -21.52
N LEU A 251 -5.08 4.36 -22.64
CA LEU A 251 -5.86 5.57 -22.98
C LEU A 251 -6.90 5.87 -21.91
N THR A 252 -7.67 4.88 -21.46
CA THR A 252 -8.70 5.04 -20.42
C THR A 252 -8.10 5.55 -19.11
N ARG A 253 -6.95 5.00 -18.69
CA ARG A 253 -6.26 5.40 -17.47
C ARG A 253 -5.69 6.81 -17.57
N GLN A 254 -5.11 7.19 -18.71
CA GLN A 254 -4.65 8.56 -18.96
C GLN A 254 -5.82 9.54 -18.99
N LEU A 255 -6.91 9.21 -19.69
CA LEU A 255 -8.12 10.03 -19.74
C LEU A 255 -8.69 10.27 -18.34
N LEU A 256 -8.71 9.25 -17.50
CA LEU A 256 -9.19 9.37 -16.13
C LEU A 256 -8.34 10.34 -15.30
N ILE A 257 -7.01 10.32 -15.46
CA ILE A 257 -6.13 11.29 -14.79
C ILE A 257 -6.36 12.71 -15.29
N ILE A 258 -6.58 12.88 -16.61
CA ILE A 258 -6.90 14.19 -17.22
C ILE A 258 -8.25 14.70 -16.69
N LEU A 259 -9.28 13.85 -16.63
CA LEU A 259 -10.55 14.21 -16.02
C LEU A 259 -10.40 14.61 -14.55
N ARG A 260 -9.61 13.89 -13.79
CA ARG A 260 -9.27 14.28 -12.43
C ARG A 260 -8.48 15.57 -12.33
N TYR A 261 -7.69 15.92 -13.33
CA TYR A 261 -7.04 17.21 -13.40
C TYR A 261 -8.05 18.33 -13.63
N PHE A 262 -9.06 18.10 -14.46
CA PHE A 262 -10.16 19.04 -14.69
C PHE A 262 -10.97 19.29 -13.39
N PHE A 263 -11.33 18.23 -12.67
CA PHE A 263 -12.02 18.30 -11.38
C PHE A 263 -11.03 18.46 -10.20
N SER A 264 -10.05 19.36 -10.34
CA SER A 264 -8.89 19.36 -9.44
C SER A 264 -8.91 20.43 -8.35
N LEU A 265 -9.92 21.29 -8.29
CA LEU A 265 -9.96 22.40 -7.33
C LEU A 265 -9.72 21.95 -5.90
N TRP A 266 -10.42 20.92 -5.45
CA TRP A 266 -10.25 20.33 -4.13
C TRP A 266 -8.88 19.68 -3.93
N THR A 267 -8.34 19.08 -4.98
CA THR A 267 -6.98 18.50 -4.96
C THR A 267 -5.91 19.60 -4.87
N LEU A 268 -6.11 20.73 -5.55
CA LEU A 268 -5.22 21.89 -5.44
C LEU A 268 -5.22 22.46 -4.01
N LEU A 269 -6.39 22.55 -3.38
CA LEU A 269 -6.50 22.96 -1.98
C LEU A 269 -5.78 21.98 -1.04
N LYS A 270 -5.95 20.67 -1.27
CA LYS A 270 -5.23 19.63 -0.52
C LYS A 270 -3.71 19.75 -0.68
N ASP A 271 -3.24 20.08 -1.87
CA ASP A 271 -1.81 20.31 -2.13
C ASP A 271 -1.32 21.61 -1.48
N TRP A 272 -2.14 22.64 -1.46
CA TRP A 272 -1.76 23.94 -0.89
C TRP A 272 -1.63 23.86 0.64
N PHE A 273 -2.67 23.41 1.33
CA PHE A 273 -2.66 23.36 2.79
C PHE A 273 -1.81 22.20 3.33
N GLY A 274 -1.74 21.09 2.62
CA GLY A 274 -0.99 19.89 3.02
C GLY A 274 0.45 19.85 2.55
N LYS A 275 1.02 20.96 2.05
CA LYS A 275 2.39 20.97 1.50
C LYS A 275 3.50 20.82 2.55
N TRP A 276 3.22 21.09 3.81
CA TRP A 276 4.21 21.15 4.88
C TRP A 276 4.32 19.88 5.70
N ASP A 277 3.24 19.10 5.82
CA ASP A 277 3.22 17.86 6.60
C ASP A 277 2.20 16.87 6.04
N TRP A 278 2.58 15.61 6.08
CA TRP A 278 1.75 14.49 5.66
C TRP A 278 0.52 14.28 6.56
N VAL A 279 0.65 14.57 7.84
CA VAL A 279 -0.47 14.52 8.81
C VAL A 279 -1.48 15.61 8.50
N VAL A 280 -1.00 16.84 8.29
CA VAL A 280 -1.83 17.98 7.89
C VAL A 280 -2.55 17.69 6.57
N ARG A 281 -1.85 17.08 5.58
CA ARG A 281 -2.47 16.69 4.32
C ARG A 281 -3.63 15.71 4.51
N ARG A 282 -3.49 14.74 5.42
CA ARG A 282 -4.58 13.79 5.74
C ARG A 282 -5.76 14.48 6.39
N GLN A 283 -5.53 15.37 7.33
CA GLN A 283 -6.57 16.16 7.98
C GLN A 283 -7.31 17.05 6.98
N VAL A 284 -6.58 17.73 6.09
CA VAL A 284 -7.17 18.54 5.02
C VAL A 284 -8.06 17.70 4.10
N ILE A 285 -7.67 16.47 3.76
CA ILE A 285 -8.50 15.57 2.95
C ILE A 285 -9.83 15.27 3.65
N GLU A 286 -9.82 14.98 4.95
CA GLU A 286 -11.02 14.72 5.74
C GLU A 286 -11.91 15.95 5.87
N MET A 287 -11.28 17.09 6.16
CA MET A 287 -11.98 18.37 6.23
C MET A 287 -12.65 18.73 4.89
N VAL A 288 -11.93 18.57 3.78
CA VAL A 288 -12.48 18.85 2.44
C VAL A 288 -13.68 17.95 2.14
N ALA A 289 -13.61 16.64 2.43
CA ALA A 289 -14.74 15.75 2.21
C ALA A 289 -15.95 16.14 3.09
N PHE A 290 -15.72 16.53 4.34
CA PHE A 290 -16.78 17.03 5.20
C PHE A 290 -17.39 18.34 4.67
N PHE A 291 -16.57 19.29 4.24
CA PHE A 291 -17.07 20.55 3.64
C PHE A 291 -17.88 20.31 2.37
N LYS A 292 -17.45 19.40 1.51
CA LYS A 292 -18.20 19.00 0.31
C LYS A 292 -19.61 18.49 0.66
N THR A 293 -19.75 17.72 1.74
CA THR A 293 -21.07 17.27 2.20
C THR A 293 -21.97 18.41 2.70
N ILE A 294 -21.36 19.51 3.18
CA ILE A 294 -22.13 20.68 3.66
C ILE A 294 -22.63 21.56 2.51
N VAL A 295 -21.90 21.63 1.39
CA VAL A 295 -22.27 22.50 0.25
C VAL A 295 -23.69 22.27 -0.25
N PRO A 296 -24.14 21.03 -0.57
CA PRO A 296 -25.51 20.80 -1.01
C PRO A 296 -26.55 21.13 0.07
N VAL A 297 -26.22 20.89 1.35
CA VAL A 297 -27.09 21.28 2.46
C VAL A 297 -27.29 22.80 2.49
N LEU A 298 -26.21 23.56 2.36
CA LEU A 298 -26.28 25.02 2.28
C LEU A 298 -27.09 25.48 1.06
N CYS A 299 -26.94 24.84 -0.09
CA CYS A 299 -27.74 25.11 -1.27
C CYS A 299 -29.23 24.90 -1.00
N ILE A 300 -29.61 23.79 -0.38
CA ILE A 300 -31.00 23.48 -0.01
C ILE A 300 -31.54 24.50 1.00
N LEU A 301 -30.75 24.88 2.00
CA LEU A 301 -31.14 25.90 3.00
C LEU A 301 -31.24 27.32 2.39
N TRP A 302 -30.38 27.64 1.45
CA TRP A 302 -30.45 28.89 0.68
C TRP A 302 -31.74 28.97 -0.10
N MET A 303 -32.11 27.92 -0.83
CA MET A 303 -33.36 27.82 -1.58
C MET A 303 -34.59 27.93 -0.66
N TYR A 304 -34.48 27.49 0.58
CA TYR A 304 -35.54 27.64 1.58
C TYR A 304 -35.76 29.11 1.98
N LYS A 305 -34.71 29.93 1.96
CA LYS A 305 -34.77 31.34 2.42
C LYS A 305 -34.97 32.37 1.32
N THR A 306 -34.54 32.07 0.08
CA THR A 306 -34.49 33.04 -1.01
C THR A 306 -35.26 32.56 -2.23
N GLU A 307 -35.89 33.50 -2.95
CA GLU A 307 -36.38 33.24 -4.30
C GLU A 307 -35.16 33.31 -5.25
N CYS A 308 -34.66 32.16 -5.66
CA CYS A 308 -33.51 32.10 -6.54
C CYS A 308 -33.87 32.55 -7.95
N THR A 309 -33.06 33.45 -8.52
CA THR A 309 -33.15 33.78 -9.93
C THR A 309 -32.70 32.59 -10.79
N SER A 310 -33.23 32.49 -12.02
CA SER A 310 -32.79 31.45 -12.98
C SER A 310 -31.27 31.37 -13.14
N PHE A 311 -30.59 32.50 -13.14
CA PHE A 311 -29.14 32.58 -13.27
C PHE A 311 -28.43 31.97 -12.05
N ALA A 312 -28.88 32.28 -10.82
CA ALA A 312 -28.33 31.74 -9.60
C ALA A 312 -28.49 30.20 -9.54
N ASN A 313 -29.65 29.68 -9.98
CA ASN A 313 -29.89 28.23 -10.06
C ASN A 313 -28.90 27.53 -11.00
N VAL A 314 -28.64 28.10 -12.17
CA VAL A 314 -27.68 27.55 -13.14
C VAL A 314 -26.25 27.52 -12.56
N VAL A 315 -25.85 28.58 -11.88
CA VAL A 315 -24.53 28.65 -11.22
C VAL A 315 -24.40 27.59 -10.11
N LEU A 316 -25.42 27.49 -9.26
CA LEU A 316 -25.42 26.50 -8.19
C LEU A 316 -25.44 25.05 -8.72
N ILE A 317 -26.21 24.75 -9.74
CA ILE A 317 -26.18 23.46 -10.45
C ILE A 317 -24.77 23.20 -10.99
N GLY A 318 -24.11 24.20 -11.59
CA GLY A 318 -22.76 24.07 -12.09
C GLY A 318 -21.73 23.71 -10.99
N ILE A 319 -21.87 24.33 -9.81
CA ILE A 319 -21.00 24.04 -8.65
C ILE A 319 -21.24 22.60 -8.15
N LEU A 320 -22.50 22.18 -8.00
CA LEU A 320 -22.86 20.84 -7.53
C LEU A 320 -22.44 19.76 -8.54
N LEU A 321 -22.61 19.99 -9.85
CA LEU A 321 -22.14 19.09 -10.90
C LEU A 321 -20.61 18.95 -10.90
N TYR A 322 -19.90 20.06 -10.62
CA TYR A 322 -18.45 20.03 -10.48
C TYR A 322 -18.03 19.18 -9.27
N ASP A 323 -18.70 19.34 -8.13
CA ASP A 323 -18.44 18.60 -6.91
C ASP A 323 -18.73 17.10 -7.08
N LEU A 324 -19.89 16.78 -7.63
CA LEU A 324 -20.27 15.41 -8.03
C LEU A 324 -19.23 14.78 -8.99
N GLY A 325 -18.77 15.55 -9.98
CA GLY A 325 -17.74 15.11 -10.93
C GLY A 325 -16.40 14.79 -10.27
N ASP A 326 -15.95 15.58 -9.30
CA ASP A 326 -14.72 15.29 -8.52
C ASP A 326 -14.87 13.97 -7.75
N THR A 327 -15.99 13.78 -7.06
CA THR A 327 -16.22 12.57 -6.25
C THR A 327 -16.37 11.31 -7.11
N VAL A 328 -17.15 11.37 -8.18
CA VAL A 328 -17.32 10.23 -9.09
C VAL A 328 -16.01 9.86 -9.79
N THR A 329 -15.27 10.84 -10.32
CA THR A 329 -13.97 10.58 -10.96
C THR A 329 -12.93 10.05 -9.97
N TYR A 330 -12.98 10.49 -8.71
CA TYR A 330 -12.15 9.94 -7.65
C TYR A 330 -12.44 8.46 -7.40
N LEU A 331 -13.72 8.07 -7.31
CA LEU A 331 -14.12 6.69 -7.08
C LEU A 331 -13.78 5.78 -8.27
N ILE A 332 -13.99 6.27 -9.50
CA ILE A 332 -13.56 5.56 -10.72
C ILE A 332 -12.03 5.37 -10.70
N ALA A 333 -11.28 6.39 -10.30
CA ALA A 333 -9.83 6.30 -10.17
C ALA A 333 -9.39 5.25 -9.13
N LEU A 334 -10.11 5.12 -8.01
CA LEU A 334 -9.84 4.06 -7.03
C LEU A 334 -10.01 2.65 -7.61
N MET A 335 -10.92 2.46 -8.57
CA MET A 335 -11.12 1.17 -9.24
C MET A 335 -10.04 0.89 -10.29
N PHE A 336 -9.82 1.83 -11.21
CA PHE A 336 -8.98 1.61 -12.39
C PHE A 336 -7.50 1.90 -12.18
N LEU A 337 -7.15 2.64 -11.13
CA LEU A 337 -5.77 2.98 -10.77
C LEU A 337 -5.35 2.35 -9.44
N ALA A 338 -6.10 1.36 -8.94
CA ALA A 338 -5.82 0.70 -7.65
C ALA A 338 -4.45 0.01 -7.61
N ASP A 339 -3.90 -0.36 -8.75
CA ASP A 339 -2.59 -0.96 -8.92
C ASP A 339 -1.44 0.05 -8.81
N VAL A 340 -1.69 1.33 -9.09
CA VAL A 340 -0.72 2.42 -9.01
C VAL A 340 -0.95 3.29 -7.76
N GLN A 341 -2.21 3.54 -7.41
CA GLN A 341 -2.53 4.35 -6.24
C GLN A 341 -2.28 3.57 -4.94
N ARG A 342 -1.65 4.23 -3.98
CA ARG A 342 -1.42 3.63 -2.66
C ARG A 342 -2.74 3.60 -1.89
N PRO A 343 -3.20 2.41 -1.46
CA PRO A 343 -4.35 2.33 -0.58
C PRO A 343 -4.05 3.02 0.76
N SER A 344 -5.08 3.58 1.38
CA SER A 344 -4.97 4.10 2.74
C SER A 344 -4.52 2.98 3.70
N ALA A 345 -3.60 3.30 4.60
CA ALA A 345 -3.13 2.33 5.60
C ALA A 345 -4.24 1.92 6.59
N ASN A 346 -5.29 2.73 6.71
CA ASN A 346 -6.40 2.50 7.63
C ASN A 346 -7.68 2.18 6.86
N VAL A 347 -8.12 0.91 6.97
CA VAL A 347 -9.34 0.42 6.31
C VAL A 347 -10.60 1.12 6.83
N ILE A 348 -10.68 1.34 8.16
CA ILE A 348 -11.83 2.00 8.80
C ILE A 348 -11.98 3.43 8.29
N ARG A 349 -10.88 4.17 8.22
CA ARG A 349 -10.87 5.52 7.66
C ARG A 349 -11.38 5.56 6.22
N SER A 350 -10.90 4.64 5.39
CA SER A 350 -11.33 4.55 3.98
C SER A 350 -12.81 4.23 3.85
N LEU A 351 -13.33 3.38 4.75
CA LEU A 351 -14.75 3.07 4.81
C LEU A 351 -15.58 4.30 5.20
N VAL A 352 -15.17 4.99 6.25
CA VAL A 352 -15.85 6.22 6.69
C VAL A 352 -15.86 7.26 5.57
N MET A 353 -14.73 7.45 4.88
CA MET A 353 -14.65 8.36 3.75
C MET A 353 -15.54 7.94 2.58
N LEU A 354 -15.68 6.63 2.32
CA LEU A 354 -16.58 6.13 1.29
C LEU A 354 -18.05 6.43 1.64
N VAL A 355 -18.43 6.25 2.91
CA VAL A 355 -19.79 6.58 3.38
C VAL A 355 -20.06 8.08 3.28
N ILE A 356 -19.10 8.93 3.66
CA ILE A 356 -19.23 10.38 3.54
C ILE A 356 -19.41 10.78 2.07
N ASN A 357 -18.60 10.24 1.16
CA ASN A 357 -18.73 10.51 -0.27
C ASN A 357 -20.08 10.03 -0.84
N TYR A 358 -20.60 8.91 -0.32
CA TYR A 358 -21.94 8.45 -0.71
C TYR A 358 -23.04 9.44 -0.29
N ILE A 359 -22.97 9.89 0.96
CA ILE A 359 -23.93 10.89 1.48
C ILE A 359 -23.83 12.20 0.68
N GLU A 360 -22.60 12.65 0.39
CA GLU A 360 -22.35 13.83 -0.45
C GLU A 360 -23.07 13.71 -1.81
N VAL A 361 -22.83 12.62 -2.54
CA VAL A 361 -23.43 12.41 -3.87
C VAL A 361 -24.96 12.38 -3.84
N GLU A 362 -25.57 11.74 -2.84
CA GLU A 362 -27.02 11.73 -2.68
C GLU A 362 -27.58 13.13 -2.38
N MET A 363 -26.87 13.90 -1.57
CA MET A 363 -27.26 15.28 -1.25
C MET A 363 -27.07 16.22 -2.45
N ASP A 364 -25.98 16.08 -3.23
CA ASP A 364 -25.77 16.82 -4.48
C ASP A 364 -26.88 16.56 -5.48
N MET A 365 -27.22 15.29 -5.71
CA MET A 365 -28.30 14.92 -6.62
C MET A 365 -29.65 15.46 -6.16
N ALA A 366 -29.95 15.43 -4.86
CA ALA A 366 -31.17 16.02 -4.32
C ALA A 366 -31.21 17.55 -4.51
N ALA A 367 -30.10 18.24 -4.27
CA ALA A 367 -30.01 19.68 -4.47
C ALA A 367 -30.12 20.07 -5.96
N ILE A 368 -29.47 19.33 -6.87
CA ILE A 368 -29.58 19.52 -8.32
C ILE A 368 -31.04 19.31 -8.77
N TYR A 369 -31.70 18.27 -8.27
CA TYR A 369 -33.12 18.01 -8.58
C TYR A 369 -34.01 19.19 -8.19
N LEU A 370 -33.85 19.71 -6.97
CA LEU A 370 -34.63 20.86 -6.49
C LEU A 370 -34.37 22.12 -7.30
N LEU A 371 -33.11 22.41 -7.66
CA LEU A 371 -32.73 23.54 -8.47
C LEU A 371 -33.23 23.44 -9.91
N ALA A 372 -33.17 22.26 -10.51
CA ALA A 372 -33.61 22.02 -11.89
C ALA A 372 -35.12 22.18 -12.06
N ASN A 373 -35.89 21.86 -11.02
CA ASN A 373 -37.33 22.01 -11.04
C ASN A 373 -37.83 23.43 -10.70
N ASN A 374 -36.95 24.42 -10.55
CA ASN A 374 -37.31 25.79 -10.13
C ASN A 374 -38.32 25.77 -8.97
N PHE A 375 -38.00 25.05 -7.93
CA PHE A 375 -38.95 24.66 -6.88
C PHE A 375 -39.40 25.91 -6.12
N THR A 376 -40.37 26.59 -6.66
CA THR A 376 -41.10 27.71 -6.02
C THR A 376 -42.10 27.22 -4.98
N ALA A 377 -42.28 25.91 -4.86
CA ALA A 377 -43.23 25.30 -3.95
C ALA A 377 -42.86 25.55 -2.50
N ARG A 378 -43.81 26.12 -1.80
CA ARG A 378 -43.89 26.44 -0.37
C ARG A 378 -42.77 25.84 0.49
N LYS A 379 -42.05 26.73 1.13
CA LYS A 379 -40.78 26.54 1.90
C LYS A 379 -40.66 25.24 2.72
N MET A 380 -41.75 24.68 3.19
CA MET A 380 -41.78 23.46 4.02
C MET A 380 -41.63 22.15 3.21
N HIS A 381 -41.81 22.20 1.89
CA HIS A 381 -41.74 21.00 1.05
C HIS A 381 -40.37 20.70 0.45
N ALA A 382 -39.46 21.67 0.35
CA ALA A 382 -38.14 21.48 -0.25
C ALA A 382 -37.32 20.39 0.48
N VAL A 383 -37.22 20.50 1.81
CA VAL A 383 -36.47 19.52 2.62
C VAL A 383 -37.14 18.14 2.58
N LYS A 384 -38.48 18.10 2.63
CA LYS A 384 -39.24 16.84 2.51
C LYS A 384 -39.04 16.21 1.13
N CYS A 385 -39.05 17.02 0.06
CA CYS A 385 -38.75 16.55 -1.29
C CYS A 385 -37.31 16.04 -1.45
N ALA A 386 -36.32 16.73 -0.87
CA ALA A 386 -34.93 16.25 -0.86
C ALA A 386 -34.82 14.88 -0.17
N ILE A 387 -35.43 14.76 1.02
CA ILE A 387 -35.44 13.48 1.76
C ILE A 387 -36.16 12.38 0.97
N ASN A 388 -37.33 12.68 0.40
CA ASN A 388 -38.04 11.72 -0.41
C ASN A 388 -37.27 11.32 -1.67
N PHE A 389 -36.57 12.25 -2.32
CA PHE A 389 -35.70 11.95 -3.46
C PHE A 389 -34.58 10.98 -3.10
N ILE A 390 -33.96 11.16 -1.94
CA ILE A 390 -32.88 10.27 -1.45
C ILE A 390 -33.46 8.87 -1.16
N ILE A 391 -34.64 8.78 -0.54
CA ILE A 391 -35.25 7.51 -0.13
C ILE A 391 -35.86 6.77 -1.32
N ASP A 392 -36.70 7.44 -2.11
CA ASP A 392 -37.44 6.85 -3.23
C ASP A 392 -37.52 7.83 -4.43
N PRO A 393 -36.42 7.93 -5.22
CA PRO A 393 -36.36 8.85 -6.34
C PRO A 393 -37.37 8.54 -7.41
N LEU A 394 -37.82 7.27 -7.58
CA LEU A 394 -38.76 6.86 -8.60
C LEU A 394 -40.16 7.45 -8.40
N LYS A 395 -40.55 7.70 -7.15
CA LYS A 395 -41.88 8.29 -6.83
C LYS A 395 -41.85 9.82 -6.78
N THR A 396 -40.68 10.41 -6.72
CA THR A 396 -40.56 11.83 -6.36
C THR A 396 -40.29 12.73 -7.55
N THR A 397 -39.74 12.18 -8.66
CA THR A 397 -39.28 13.01 -9.77
C THR A 397 -40.16 12.88 -11.00
N ASN A 398 -40.50 14.04 -11.59
CA ASN A 398 -41.07 14.13 -12.94
C ASN A 398 -40.00 14.07 -14.04
N ILE A 399 -38.72 13.93 -13.66
CA ILE A 399 -37.57 13.92 -14.58
C ILE A 399 -36.99 12.51 -14.58
N GLU A 400 -37.48 11.65 -15.46
CA GLU A 400 -37.10 10.23 -15.51
C GLU A 400 -35.60 9.97 -15.60
N TRP A 401 -34.85 10.75 -16.44
CA TRP A 401 -33.41 10.54 -16.60
C TRP A 401 -32.63 10.74 -15.28
N MET A 402 -33.05 11.67 -14.41
CA MET A 402 -32.41 11.87 -13.10
C MET A 402 -32.56 10.66 -12.20
N ASN A 403 -33.70 9.96 -12.29
CA ASN A 403 -33.91 8.70 -11.56
C ASN A 403 -32.93 7.62 -12.02
N TYR A 404 -32.72 7.50 -13.33
CA TYR A 404 -31.76 6.53 -13.87
C TYR A 404 -30.33 6.86 -13.45
N VAL A 405 -29.94 8.15 -13.50
CA VAL A 405 -28.61 8.60 -13.07
C VAL A 405 -28.42 8.32 -11.58
N ASN A 406 -29.38 8.68 -10.72
CA ASN A 406 -29.27 8.47 -9.28
C ASN A 406 -29.19 6.99 -8.91
N ASN A 407 -30.04 6.14 -9.50
CA ASN A 407 -29.98 4.70 -9.28
C ASN A 407 -28.69 4.09 -9.83
N GLY A 408 -28.19 4.59 -10.96
CA GLY A 408 -26.89 4.22 -11.51
C GLY A 408 -25.74 4.56 -10.56
N LEU A 409 -25.76 5.74 -9.94
CA LEU A 409 -24.78 6.16 -8.94
C LEU A 409 -24.84 5.28 -7.68
N LYS A 410 -26.04 4.96 -7.17
CA LYS A 410 -26.19 4.04 -6.03
C LYS A 410 -25.61 2.67 -6.31
N PHE A 411 -25.92 2.09 -7.48
CA PHE A 411 -25.35 0.82 -7.90
C PHE A 411 -23.83 0.90 -8.07
N PHE A 412 -23.34 1.99 -8.64
CA PHE A 412 -21.89 2.24 -8.79
C PHE A 412 -21.19 2.31 -7.43
N PHE A 413 -21.74 3.04 -6.44
CA PHE A 413 -21.18 3.09 -5.09
C PHE A 413 -21.14 1.72 -4.43
N LEU A 414 -22.19 0.93 -4.55
CA LEU A 414 -22.23 -0.43 -4.02
C LEU A 414 -21.15 -1.30 -4.67
N THR A 415 -20.97 -1.20 -5.98
CA THR A 415 -19.95 -1.93 -6.74
C THR A 415 -18.54 -1.50 -6.33
N VAL A 416 -18.30 -0.20 -6.20
CA VAL A 416 -17.02 0.35 -5.72
C VAL A 416 -16.72 -0.13 -4.31
N ALA A 417 -17.71 -0.08 -3.40
CA ALA A 417 -17.56 -0.55 -2.03
C ALA A 417 -17.16 -2.02 -2.00
N LEU A 418 -17.89 -2.88 -2.71
CA LEU A 418 -17.59 -4.31 -2.77
C LEU A 418 -16.23 -4.60 -3.39
N SER A 419 -15.87 -3.92 -4.48
CA SER A 419 -14.57 -4.04 -5.13
C SER A 419 -13.44 -3.57 -4.21
N TYR A 420 -13.61 -2.43 -3.56
CA TYR A 420 -12.65 -1.88 -2.62
C TYR A 420 -12.41 -2.82 -1.44
N PHE A 421 -13.47 -3.35 -0.82
CA PHE A 421 -13.37 -4.31 0.26
C PHE A 421 -12.70 -5.61 -0.18
N SER A 422 -13.12 -6.18 -1.30
CA SER A 422 -12.54 -7.41 -1.84
C SER A 422 -11.04 -7.25 -2.11
N ASN A 423 -10.62 -6.12 -2.64
CA ASN A 423 -9.20 -5.85 -2.94
C ASN A 423 -8.40 -5.52 -1.67
N HIS A 424 -8.98 -4.82 -0.69
CA HIS A 424 -8.30 -4.49 0.57
C HIS A 424 -8.11 -5.71 1.46
N MET A 425 -9.06 -6.63 1.47
CA MET A 425 -8.95 -7.87 2.24
C MET A 425 -8.01 -8.88 1.59
N ARG A 426 -7.90 -8.89 0.25
CA ARG A 426 -7.11 -9.90 -0.47
C ARG A 426 -5.66 -9.53 -0.71
N MET A 427 -5.32 -8.27 -0.97
CA MET A 427 -3.95 -7.95 -1.35
C MET A 427 -3.62 -6.46 -1.14
N ARG A 428 -2.69 -6.18 -0.28
CA ARG A 428 -1.78 -5.05 -0.48
C ARG A 428 -0.90 -5.40 -1.67
N LYS A 429 -1.30 -5.03 -2.86
CA LYS A 429 -0.49 -5.23 -4.06
C LYS A 429 0.69 -4.28 -3.99
N PHE A 430 1.87 -4.87 -3.94
CA PHE A 430 3.12 -4.18 -4.06
C PHE A 430 3.23 -3.54 -5.44
N ARG A 431 3.81 -2.36 -5.51
CA ARG A 431 4.42 -1.90 -6.73
C ARG A 431 5.61 -2.83 -7.00
N THR A 432 5.40 -3.87 -7.76
CA THR A 432 6.50 -4.56 -8.40
C THR A 432 6.91 -3.68 -9.55
N VAL A 433 8.02 -3.01 -9.40
CA VAL A 433 8.74 -2.40 -10.52
C VAL A 433 9.33 -3.47 -11.40
#